data_665fafce724bbefdeb64466cd700ac05
#
_entry.id   665fafce724bbefdeb64466cd700ac05
#
_cell.length_a   1.000
_cell.length_b   1.000
_cell.length_c   1.000
_cell.angle_alpha   90.00
_cell.angle_beta   90.00
_cell.angle_gamma   90.00
#
_symmetry.space_group_name_H-M   'P 1'
#
loop_
_entity.id
_entity.type
_entity.pdbx_description
1 polymer ?
#
loop_
_entity_poly.entity_id
_entity_poly.type
_entity_poly.pdbx_seq_one_letter_code
_entity_poly.pdbx_strand_id
1 'polypeptide(L)'
;MLRTLNIPDLAATEAFGRRLGELVFPGAVVALVGQLGAGKTHLTRAIAEGLGVKNPAAVNSPTFVLIQEYPARLPIYHFDAYRLSGSREFAELGVDEYFRGDGVCIVEWADKVEATLPVEHFRIEIEIVDENRRRFHVTASGELYQRVVTELLGERVP
;
A
#
# COMPACT_ATOMS: atom_id res chain seq x y z
N MET A 1 -6.72 14.86 1.59
CA MET A 1 -7.27 14.62 0.23
C MET A 1 -7.86 13.22 0.17
N LEU A 2 -9.10 13.10 -0.19
CA LEU A 2 -9.81 11.81 -0.35
C LEU A 2 -10.35 11.69 -1.77
N ARG A 3 -10.12 10.53 -2.40
CA ARG A 3 -10.68 10.18 -3.71
C ARG A 3 -11.29 8.78 -3.65
N THR A 4 -12.44 8.63 -4.27
CA THR A 4 -13.12 7.34 -4.40
C THR A 4 -13.07 6.90 -5.85
N LEU A 5 -12.61 5.68 -6.08
CA LEU A 5 -12.41 5.11 -7.41
C LEU A 5 -13.22 3.83 -7.58
N ASN A 6 -13.91 3.71 -8.70
CA ASN A 6 -14.56 2.46 -9.07
C ASN A 6 -13.55 1.55 -9.79
N ILE A 7 -13.40 0.35 -9.28
CA ILE A 7 -12.46 -0.66 -9.80
C ILE A 7 -13.30 -1.82 -10.33
N PRO A 8 -13.54 -1.88 -11.66
CA PRO A 8 -14.49 -2.84 -12.23
C PRO A 8 -14.02 -4.29 -12.20
N ASP A 9 -12.71 -4.53 -12.15
CA ASP A 9 -12.14 -5.89 -12.23
C ASP A 9 -10.71 -5.93 -11.69
N LEU A 10 -10.12 -7.12 -11.68
CA LEU A 10 -8.75 -7.34 -11.22
C LEU A 10 -7.73 -6.58 -12.08
N ALA A 11 -7.96 -6.50 -13.40
CA ALA A 11 -7.06 -5.77 -14.30
C ALA A 11 -6.97 -4.28 -13.91
N ALA A 12 -8.07 -3.68 -13.47
CA ALA A 12 -8.10 -2.30 -12.99
C ALA A 12 -7.31 -2.14 -11.67
N THR A 13 -7.40 -3.11 -10.76
CA THR A 13 -6.57 -3.13 -9.55
C THR A 13 -5.09 -3.16 -9.92
N GLU A 14 -4.72 -4.04 -10.84
CA GLU A 14 -3.34 -4.18 -11.30
C GLU A 14 -2.82 -2.90 -11.97
N ALA A 15 -3.63 -2.29 -12.84
CA ALA A 15 -3.26 -1.03 -13.51
C ALA A 15 -3.04 0.10 -12.49
N PHE A 16 -3.94 0.22 -11.51
CA PHE A 16 -3.81 1.20 -10.42
C PHE A 16 -2.52 0.97 -9.63
N GLY A 17 -2.28 -0.28 -9.23
CA GLY A 17 -1.10 -0.63 -8.42
C GLY A 17 0.21 -0.38 -9.16
N ARG A 18 0.30 -0.79 -10.43
CA ARG A 18 1.49 -0.55 -11.25
C ARG A 18 1.79 0.94 -11.39
N ARG A 19 0.76 1.74 -11.68
CA ARG A 19 0.94 3.18 -11.81
C ARG A 19 1.36 3.83 -10.50
N LEU A 20 0.75 3.42 -9.39
CA LEU A 20 1.17 3.90 -8.07
C LEU A 20 2.64 3.54 -7.79
N GLY A 21 3.05 2.30 -8.10
CA GLY A 21 4.44 1.86 -7.95
C GLY A 21 5.44 2.67 -8.78
N GLU A 22 5.04 3.12 -9.95
CA GLU A 22 5.87 4.00 -10.79
C GLU A 22 6.05 5.40 -10.19
N LEU A 23 5.06 5.87 -9.43
CA LEU A 23 5.00 7.26 -8.93
C LEU A 23 5.48 7.42 -7.50
N VAL A 24 5.54 6.36 -6.69
CA VAL A 24 5.97 6.47 -5.30
C VAL A 24 7.44 6.88 -5.19
N PHE A 25 7.75 7.49 -4.07
CA PHE A 25 9.02 8.15 -3.78
C PHE A 25 9.72 7.47 -2.60
N PRO A 26 11.05 7.73 -2.41
CA PRO A 26 11.77 7.19 -1.25
C PRO A 26 11.11 7.58 0.07
N GLY A 27 10.89 6.60 0.93
CA GLY A 27 10.25 6.79 2.23
C GLY A 27 8.73 6.73 2.22
N ALA A 28 8.11 6.49 1.06
CA ALA A 28 6.64 6.41 0.97
C ALA A 28 6.08 5.26 1.83
N VAL A 29 4.94 5.52 2.47
CA VAL A 29 4.22 4.53 3.26
C VAL A 29 2.82 4.37 2.69
N VAL A 30 2.46 3.14 2.36
CA VAL A 30 1.16 2.78 1.79
C VAL A 30 0.44 1.85 2.79
N ALA A 31 -0.65 2.34 3.35
CA ALA A 31 -1.47 1.61 4.30
C ALA A 31 -2.67 1.00 3.57
N LEU A 32 -2.80 -0.32 3.58
CA LEU A 32 -3.87 -1.05 2.92
C LEU A 32 -4.86 -1.58 3.94
N VAL A 33 -6.12 -1.25 3.75
CA VAL A 33 -7.23 -1.62 4.63
C VAL A 33 -8.31 -2.31 3.80
N GLY A 34 -8.91 -3.35 4.36
CA GLY A 34 -10.00 -4.07 3.70
C GLY A 34 -10.22 -5.43 4.33
N GLN A 35 -11.40 -6.00 4.09
CA GLN A 35 -11.75 -7.33 4.57
C GLN A 35 -10.87 -8.41 3.93
N LEU A 36 -10.85 -9.58 4.53
CA LEU A 36 -10.20 -10.76 3.96
C LEU A 36 -10.77 -11.01 2.54
N GLY A 37 -9.87 -11.20 1.58
CA GLY A 37 -10.27 -11.40 0.18
C GLY A 37 -10.56 -10.12 -0.60
N ALA A 38 -10.35 -8.94 0.00
CA ALA A 38 -10.59 -7.66 -0.70
C ALA A 38 -9.60 -7.41 -1.84
N GLY A 39 -8.39 -8.01 -1.78
CA GLY A 39 -7.37 -7.86 -2.82
C GLY A 39 -6.15 -7.06 -2.37
N LYS A 40 -5.89 -6.96 -1.06
CA LYS A 40 -4.72 -6.24 -0.53
C LYS A 40 -3.41 -6.80 -1.06
N THR A 41 -3.26 -8.12 -1.11
CA THR A 41 -2.05 -8.77 -1.63
C THR A 41 -1.92 -8.59 -3.14
N HIS A 42 -3.00 -8.65 -3.88
CA HIS A 42 -2.99 -8.36 -5.33
C HIS A 42 -2.52 -6.93 -5.60
N LEU A 43 -3.03 -5.98 -4.83
CA LEU A 43 -2.62 -4.58 -4.97
C LEU A 43 -1.15 -4.40 -4.59
N THR A 44 -0.70 -5.02 -3.50
CA THR A 44 0.71 -4.99 -3.10
C THR A 44 1.62 -5.51 -4.22
N ARG A 45 1.24 -6.64 -4.83
CA ARG A 45 1.99 -7.23 -5.95
C ARG A 45 2.05 -6.29 -7.14
N ALA A 46 0.95 -5.63 -7.47
CA ALA A 46 0.91 -4.68 -8.58
C ALA A 46 1.77 -3.44 -8.31
N ILE A 47 1.78 -2.93 -7.08
CA ILE A 47 2.66 -1.83 -6.67
C ILE A 47 4.13 -2.25 -6.80
N ALA A 48 4.46 -3.44 -6.34
CA ALA A 48 5.81 -4.01 -6.46
C ALA A 48 6.23 -4.15 -7.92
N GLU A 49 5.31 -4.57 -8.78
CA GLU A 49 5.55 -4.65 -10.23
C GLU A 49 5.87 -3.26 -10.81
N GLY A 50 5.10 -2.23 -10.43
CA GLY A 50 5.36 -0.85 -10.83
C GLY A 50 6.71 -0.32 -10.34
N LEU A 51 7.18 -0.81 -9.19
CA LEU A 51 8.51 -0.51 -8.66
C LEU A 51 9.64 -1.30 -9.34
N GLY A 52 9.30 -2.22 -10.24
CA GLY A 52 10.28 -2.97 -11.02
C GLY A 52 10.83 -4.21 -10.34
N VAL A 53 10.07 -4.83 -9.42
CA VAL A 53 10.47 -6.11 -8.82
C VAL A 53 10.65 -7.16 -9.92
N LYS A 54 11.72 -7.98 -9.82
CA LYS A 54 12.05 -8.95 -10.89
C LYS A 54 11.04 -10.08 -11.02
N ASN A 55 10.49 -10.54 -9.89
CA ASN A 55 9.53 -11.64 -9.87
C ASN A 55 8.28 -11.24 -9.08
N PRO A 56 7.30 -10.58 -9.73
CA PRO A 56 6.07 -10.18 -9.03
C PRO A 56 5.32 -11.34 -8.39
N ALA A 57 5.40 -12.53 -8.98
CA ALA A 57 4.73 -13.73 -8.44
C ALA A 57 5.28 -14.16 -7.07
N ALA A 58 6.50 -13.74 -6.72
CA ALA A 58 7.09 -14.04 -5.41
C ALA A 58 6.57 -13.11 -4.30
N VAL A 59 5.85 -12.05 -4.66
CA VAL A 59 5.28 -11.12 -3.68
C VAL A 59 4.00 -11.73 -3.12
N ASN A 60 4.07 -12.20 -1.89
CA ASN A 60 2.96 -12.81 -1.17
C ASN A 60 2.83 -12.17 0.22
N SER A 61 1.65 -12.34 0.83
CA SER A 61 1.44 -11.83 2.19
C SER A 61 2.43 -12.46 3.17
N PRO A 62 3.20 -11.66 3.94
CA PRO A 62 4.19 -12.19 4.90
C PRO A 62 3.55 -12.57 6.24
N THR A 63 2.43 -13.29 6.24
CA THR A 63 1.63 -13.57 7.44
C THR A 63 2.43 -14.24 8.55
N PHE A 64 3.37 -15.13 8.21
CA PHE A 64 4.18 -15.84 9.20
C PHE A 64 5.48 -15.13 9.56
N VAL A 65 6.05 -14.39 8.61
CA VAL A 65 7.32 -13.67 8.77
C VAL A 65 7.10 -12.26 9.28
N LEU A 66 5.91 -11.70 9.08
CA LEU A 66 5.45 -10.35 9.41
C LEU A 66 6.06 -9.24 8.55
N ILE A 67 7.32 -9.38 8.14
CA ILE A 67 8.02 -8.41 7.29
C ILE A 67 8.72 -9.18 6.17
N GLN A 68 8.52 -8.75 4.93
CA GLN A 68 9.22 -9.28 3.76
C GLN A 68 9.85 -8.14 2.97
N GLU A 69 11.11 -8.29 2.61
CA GLU A 69 11.83 -7.29 1.82
C GLU A 69 12.00 -7.79 0.38
N TYR A 70 11.78 -6.88 -0.58
CA TYR A 70 11.99 -7.16 -2.01
C TYR A 70 12.87 -6.08 -2.62
N PRO A 71 13.96 -6.46 -3.34
CA PRO A 71 14.75 -5.48 -4.08
C PRO A 71 14.00 -5.02 -5.33
N ALA A 72 14.01 -3.71 -5.58
CA ALA A 72 13.39 -3.08 -6.72
C ALA A 72 14.05 -1.71 -6.97
N ARG A 73 13.43 -0.84 -7.79
CA ARG A 73 13.91 0.54 -7.98
C ARG A 73 14.12 1.25 -6.63
N LEU A 74 13.19 1.02 -5.70
CA LEU A 74 13.33 1.35 -4.28
C LEU A 74 13.10 0.06 -3.50
N PRO A 75 13.83 -0.20 -2.40
CA PRO A 75 13.54 -1.37 -1.56
C PRO A 75 12.08 -1.37 -1.12
N ILE A 76 11.45 -2.53 -1.15
CA ILE A 76 10.06 -2.69 -0.72
C ILE A 76 10.05 -3.44 0.59
N TYR A 77 9.41 -2.87 1.60
CA TYR A 77 9.19 -3.50 2.89
C TYR A 77 7.70 -3.77 3.04
N HIS A 78 7.34 -5.05 2.95
CA HIS A 78 5.95 -5.51 3.00
C HIS A 78 5.65 -6.07 4.39
N PHE A 79 4.70 -5.44 5.07
CA PHE A 79 4.27 -5.81 6.42
C PHE A 79 2.84 -6.36 6.37
N ASP A 80 2.55 -7.37 7.20
CA ASP A 80 1.20 -7.85 7.40
C ASP A 80 0.87 -7.83 8.90
N ALA A 81 -0.08 -6.98 9.27
CA ALA A 81 -0.51 -6.81 10.66
C ALA A 81 -1.66 -7.73 11.07
N TYR A 82 -2.09 -8.65 10.20
CA TYR A 82 -3.26 -9.50 10.44
C TYR A 82 -3.20 -10.25 11.77
N ARG A 83 -2.03 -10.82 12.11
CA ARG A 83 -1.85 -11.62 13.34
C ARG A 83 -1.44 -10.80 14.55
N LEU A 84 -1.20 -9.51 14.38
CA LEU A 84 -0.79 -8.65 15.49
C LEU A 84 -1.99 -8.24 16.34
N SER A 85 -1.76 -8.09 17.65
CA SER A 85 -2.79 -7.63 18.57
C SER A 85 -3.04 -6.13 18.50
N GLY A 86 -2.11 -5.36 17.94
CA GLY A 86 -2.27 -3.93 17.74
C GLY A 86 -0.96 -3.19 17.54
N SER A 87 -1.01 -1.87 17.65
CA SER A 87 0.11 -0.96 17.36
C SER A 87 1.35 -1.22 18.21
N ARG A 88 1.19 -1.58 19.46
CA ARG A 88 2.33 -1.85 20.35
C ARG A 88 3.19 -3.01 19.86
N GLU A 89 2.56 -4.12 19.51
CA GLU A 89 3.28 -5.29 18.99
C GLU A 89 3.94 -4.97 17.67
N PHE A 90 3.28 -4.19 16.80
CA PHE A 90 3.84 -3.73 15.54
C PHE A 90 5.07 -2.84 15.77
N ALA A 91 5.00 -1.91 16.72
CA ALA A 91 6.12 -1.04 17.05
C ALA A 91 7.35 -1.82 17.56
N GLU A 92 7.12 -2.94 18.27
CA GLU A 92 8.18 -3.79 18.78
C GLU A 92 9.00 -4.48 17.67
N LEU A 93 8.47 -4.53 16.44
CA LEU A 93 9.21 -5.03 15.28
C LEU A 93 10.27 -4.05 14.76
N GLY A 94 10.38 -2.86 15.32
CA GLY A 94 11.32 -1.84 14.85
C GLY A 94 10.87 -1.13 13.58
N VAL A 95 9.56 -1.02 13.36
CA VAL A 95 8.99 -0.45 12.12
C VAL A 95 9.41 0.99 11.87
N ASP A 96 9.73 1.77 12.90
CA ASP A 96 10.15 3.15 12.75
C ASP A 96 11.41 3.29 11.88
N GLU A 97 12.33 2.36 11.98
CA GLU A 97 13.55 2.37 11.15
C GLU A 97 13.21 2.22 9.66
N TYR A 98 12.23 1.37 9.36
CA TYR A 98 11.76 1.19 7.98
C TYR A 98 11.03 2.44 7.48
N PHE A 99 10.16 3.02 8.30
CA PHE A 99 9.40 4.22 7.91
C PHE A 99 10.29 5.44 7.66
N ARG A 100 11.42 5.54 8.36
CA ARG A 100 12.39 6.63 8.19
C ARG A 100 13.40 6.36 7.08
N GLY A 101 13.44 5.16 6.53
CA GLY A 101 14.37 4.76 5.48
C GLY A 101 13.95 5.27 4.11
N ASP A 102 14.70 4.86 3.10
CA ASP A 102 14.51 5.29 1.71
C ASP A 102 13.66 4.31 0.90
N GLY A 103 13.20 3.23 1.51
CA GLY A 103 12.35 2.25 0.86
C GLY A 103 10.88 2.63 0.87
N VAL A 104 10.07 1.81 0.21
CA VAL A 104 8.61 1.93 0.20
C VAL A 104 8.05 0.89 1.17
N CYS A 105 7.29 1.34 2.16
CA CYS A 105 6.65 0.45 3.13
C CYS A 105 5.19 0.24 2.71
N ILE A 106 4.78 -1.02 2.59
CA ILE A 106 3.40 -1.40 2.30
C ILE A 106 2.90 -2.21 3.49
N VAL A 107 1.85 -1.71 4.15
CA VAL A 107 1.31 -2.31 5.37
C VAL A 107 -0.09 -2.83 5.11
N GLU A 108 -0.27 -4.15 5.08
CA GLU A 108 -1.59 -4.78 5.00
C GLU A 108 -2.21 -4.87 6.40
N TRP A 109 -3.53 -4.79 6.48
CA TRP A 109 -4.28 -4.72 7.74
C TRP A 109 -3.88 -3.52 8.58
N ALA A 110 -3.62 -2.40 7.92
CA ALA A 110 -3.10 -1.20 8.54
C ALA A 110 -4.04 -0.58 9.58
N ASP A 111 -5.33 -0.84 9.48
CA ASP A 111 -6.34 -0.41 10.46
C ASP A 111 -6.07 -0.94 11.88
N LYS A 112 -5.36 -2.07 11.99
CA LYS A 112 -4.96 -2.63 13.28
C LYS A 112 -3.80 -1.86 13.96
N VAL A 113 -3.06 -1.08 13.20
CA VAL A 113 -1.81 -0.46 13.64
C VAL A 113 -1.73 1.05 13.32
N GLU A 114 -2.87 1.69 13.15
CA GLU A 114 -2.95 3.10 12.74
C GLU A 114 -2.12 4.05 13.62
N ALA A 115 -2.10 3.83 14.93
CA ALA A 115 -1.35 4.67 15.85
C ALA A 115 0.17 4.65 15.63
N THR A 116 0.70 3.63 14.96
CA THR A 116 2.13 3.48 14.68
C THR A 116 2.51 4.02 13.30
N LEU A 117 1.54 4.25 12.44
CA LEU A 117 1.80 4.76 11.10
C LEU A 117 2.27 6.22 11.14
N PRO A 118 3.16 6.63 10.22
CA PRO A 118 3.51 8.05 10.08
C PRO A 118 2.25 8.89 9.80
N VAL A 119 2.27 10.15 10.22
CA VAL A 119 1.17 11.09 9.97
C VAL A 119 0.94 11.25 8.45
N GLU A 120 2.01 11.35 7.70
CA GLU A 120 1.94 11.45 6.23
C GLU A 120 2.06 10.07 5.60
N HIS A 121 1.03 9.66 4.87
CA HIS A 121 1.00 8.37 4.18
C HIS A 121 -0.15 8.31 3.18
N PHE A 122 -0.15 7.28 2.32
CA PHE A 122 -1.35 6.87 1.59
C PHE A 122 -2.13 5.88 2.44
N ARG A 123 -3.46 6.03 2.46
CA ARG A 123 -4.36 5.02 2.99
C ARG A 123 -5.30 4.60 1.88
N ILE A 124 -5.28 3.34 1.54
CA ILE A 124 -6.16 2.77 0.51
C ILE A 124 -7.07 1.75 1.17
N GLU A 125 -8.34 2.11 1.30
CA GLU A 125 -9.37 1.20 1.79
C GLU A 125 -10.02 0.53 0.60
N ILE A 126 -9.99 -0.79 0.58
CA ILE A 126 -10.57 -1.60 -0.50
C ILE A 126 -11.92 -2.11 -0.05
N GLU A 127 -12.98 -1.57 -0.63
CA GLU A 127 -14.37 -2.00 -0.39
C GLU A 127 -14.75 -3.04 -1.44
N ILE A 128 -15.28 -4.18 -0.98
CA ILE A 128 -15.82 -5.21 -1.86
C ILE A 128 -17.24 -4.79 -2.27
N VAL A 129 -17.46 -4.56 -3.57
CA VAL A 129 -18.78 -4.20 -4.11
C VAL A 129 -19.53 -5.49 -4.51
N ASP A 130 -18.88 -6.36 -5.28
CA ASP A 130 -19.35 -7.70 -5.62
C ASP A 130 -18.15 -8.61 -5.93
N GLU A 131 -18.39 -9.75 -6.55
CA GLU A 131 -17.36 -10.74 -6.84
C GLU A 131 -16.17 -10.17 -7.62
N ASN A 132 -16.43 -9.29 -8.60
CA ASN A 132 -15.40 -8.75 -9.48
C ASN A 132 -15.05 -7.30 -9.20
N ARG A 133 -16.00 -6.52 -8.67
CA ARG A 133 -15.85 -5.07 -8.52
C ARG A 133 -15.41 -4.69 -7.12
N ARG A 134 -14.59 -3.65 -7.09
CA ARG A 134 -14.12 -3.04 -5.84
C ARG A 134 -14.32 -1.53 -5.91
N ARG A 135 -14.27 -0.89 -4.77
CA ARG A 135 -14.19 0.57 -4.68
C ARG A 135 -13.01 0.90 -3.78
N PHE A 136 -12.12 1.74 -4.30
CA PHE A 136 -10.97 2.19 -3.53
C PHE A 136 -11.24 3.57 -2.97
N HIS A 137 -11.10 3.71 -1.65
CA HIS A 137 -11.12 5.00 -0.97
C HIS A 137 -9.67 5.36 -0.65
N VAL A 138 -9.12 6.30 -1.42
CA VAL A 138 -7.72 6.69 -1.34
C VAL A 138 -7.59 7.99 -0.58
N THR A 139 -6.90 7.97 0.54
CA THR A 139 -6.59 9.16 1.33
C THR A 139 -5.10 9.44 1.23
N ALA A 140 -4.74 10.65 0.83
CA ALA A 140 -3.36 11.11 0.77
C ALA A 140 -3.15 12.19 1.82
N SER A 141 -2.29 11.93 2.79
CA SER A 141 -1.91 12.86 3.85
C SER A 141 -0.46 13.28 3.65
N GLY A 142 -0.25 14.58 3.39
CA GLY A 142 1.05 15.16 3.09
C GLY A 142 1.18 15.58 1.63
N GLU A 143 1.96 16.62 1.38
CA GLU A 143 2.09 17.24 0.07
C GLU A 143 2.59 16.30 -1.02
N LEU A 144 3.64 15.52 -0.73
CA LEU A 144 4.19 14.57 -1.69
C LEU A 144 3.16 13.49 -2.06
N TYR A 145 2.42 13.01 -1.07
CA TYR A 145 1.37 12.01 -1.28
C TYR A 145 0.22 12.56 -2.11
N GLN A 146 -0.17 13.80 -1.88
CA GLN A 146 -1.22 14.46 -2.64
C GLN A 146 -0.82 14.67 -4.10
N ARG A 147 0.45 15.02 -4.36
CA ARG A 147 0.98 15.14 -5.73
C ARG A 147 0.92 13.81 -6.47
N VAL A 148 1.28 12.72 -5.81
CA VAL A 148 1.21 11.39 -6.43
C VAL A 148 -0.23 11.04 -6.80
N VAL A 149 -1.20 11.27 -5.92
CA VAL A 149 -2.62 11.00 -6.22
C VAL A 149 -3.10 11.85 -7.39
N THR A 150 -2.75 13.14 -7.40
CA THR A 150 -3.10 14.04 -8.51
C THR A 150 -2.58 13.51 -9.85
N GLU A 151 -1.33 13.09 -9.88
CA GLU A 151 -0.71 12.54 -11.09
C GLU A 151 -1.29 11.17 -11.47
N LEU A 152 -1.51 10.30 -10.47
CA LEU A 152 -2.09 8.98 -10.64
C LEU A 152 -3.48 9.04 -11.32
N LEU A 153 -4.27 10.03 -10.95
CA LEU A 153 -5.63 10.21 -11.46
C LEU A 153 -5.71 11.13 -12.69
N GLY A 154 -4.58 11.65 -13.15
CA GLY A 154 -4.54 12.58 -14.27
C GLY A 154 -5.22 13.92 -13.97
N GLU A 155 -5.31 14.32 -12.68
CA GLU A 155 -5.88 15.58 -12.28
C GLU A 155 -4.91 16.74 -12.56
N ARG A 156 -5.43 17.92 -12.81
CA ARG A 156 -4.59 19.12 -12.96
C ARG A 156 -4.08 19.54 -11.59
N VAL A 157 -2.79 19.84 -11.51
CA VAL A 157 -2.21 20.46 -10.32
C VAL A 157 -2.74 21.89 -10.24
N PRO A 158 -3.35 22.27 -9.11
CA PRO A 158 -3.84 23.65 -8.96
C PRO A 158 -2.71 24.66 -8.92
#